data_79c25aeea22481c099bb1cfe68d30665
#
_entry.id   79c25aeea22481c099bb1cfe68d30665
#
_cell.length_a   1.000
_cell.length_b   1.000
_cell.length_c   1.000
_cell.angle_alpha   90.00
_cell.angle_beta   90.00
_cell.angle_gamma   90.00
#
_symmetry.space_group_name_H-M   'P 1'
#
loop_
_entity.id
_entity.type
_entity.pdbx_description
1 polymer ?
#
loop_
_entity_poly.entity_id
_entity_poly.type
_entity_poly.pdbx_seq_one_letter_code
_entity_poly.pdbx_strand_id
1 'polypeptide(L)'
;MDVGEHGQLGGGPTRVDTGQGGCRAYGSLYRYSGAMGNEVQGRARMTLAEVAASCGVSRMTVSNAYSRPDQLSAELRQRVLATAEQLGYGGPSAAGRALKRGRSDVLGVLLTEALPYAFGDPGTVSFLHGVTAATAAAGLALQLIPASAGIAERLVRDAAVDGLIAHSPADDDPALAAALRRRLPTVISGGPSTAGADCVTVDNEAAAAGAARHLIELGHHQLGVVTWRLHPDGYTGQVDQARQDSARYEVFRLRLLGYQRAAAAAGLPPAAVRVWEQPGHSVADGCAAGHALLSVPDHERPTAVLASTDVLALGVLQAARELGRSVPRDLSVAGYDDIEESARALPPLTTVHQSLYQQGQDCARRLITPGTAPARLHPTRLIVRASTAPPPEWP
;
A
#
# COMPACT_ATOMS: atom_id res chain seq x y z
N MET A 1 -60.43 62.88 -8.74
CA MET A 1 -61.17 61.77 -8.14
C MET A 1 -60.52 60.56 -8.71
N ASP A 2 -59.63 60.10 -7.96
CA ASP A 2 -59.56 59.00 -6.96
C ASP A 2 -59.04 57.74 -7.64
N VAL A 3 -57.84 57.41 -7.25
CA VAL A 3 -57.28 56.36 -6.41
C VAL A 3 -57.31 54.92 -6.95
N GLY A 4 -56.18 54.29 -6.97
CA GLY A 4 -56.02 52.91 -6.65
C GLY A 4 -55.03 52.13 -7.56
N GLU A 5 -53.83 52.07 -7.16
CA GLU A 5 -53.00 50.99 -6.52
C GLU A 5 -52.55 49.84 -7.45
N HIS A 6 -51.24 49.82 -7.63
CA HIS A 6 -50.23 48.82 -7.45
C HIS A 6 -50.42 47.37 -7.97
N GLY A 7 -49.46 46.96 -8.78
CA GLY A 7 -49.15 45.58 -9.10
C GLY A 7 -47.81 45.45 -9.82
N GLN A 8 -46.70 45.50 -9.07
CA GLN A 8 -45.38 45.17 -9.57
C GLN A 8 -45.29 43.66 -9.84
N LEU A 9 -44.91 43.28 -11.04
CA LEU A 9 -44.36 41.93 -11.32
C LEU A 9 -42.96 42.09 -11.86
N GLY A 10 -42.00 41.83 -10.98
CA GLY A 10 -40.60 41.74 -11.30
C GLY A 10 -40.29 40.47 -12.05
N GLY A 11 -39.79 40.59 -13.28
CA GLY A 11 -39.15 39.52 -14.03
C GLY A 11 -37.68 39.42 -13.63
N GLY A 12 -37.33 38.43 -12.83
CA GLY A 12 -35.95 38.05 -12.58
C GLY A 12 -35.41 37.18 -13.72
N PRO A 13 -34.11 37.24 -14.02
CA PRO A 13 -33.51 36.48 -15.10
C PRO A 13 -33.46 34.99 -14.78
N THR A 14 -33.92 34.16 -15.71
CA THR A 14 -33.78 32.70 -15.76
C THR A 14 -32.31 32.30 -15.70
N ARG A 15 -31.93 31.68 -14.59
CA ARG A 15 -30.67 31.00 -14.46
C ARG A 15 -30.67 29.76 -15.36
N VAL A 16 -29.80 29.74 -16.34
CA VAL A 16 -29.46 28.55 -17.11
C VAL A 16 -28.65 27.63 -16.19
N ASP A 17 -29.24 26.51 -15.83
CA ASP A 17 -28.58 25.45 -15.04
C ASP A 17 -27.62 24.70 -15.97
N THR A 18 -26.35 25.08 -15.92
CA THR A 18 -25.27 24.29 -16.54
C THR A 18 -24.98 23.11 -15.63
N GLY A 19 -25.52 21.94 -16.02
CA GLY A 19 -25.28 20.66 -15.35
C GLY A 19 -23.81 20.37 -15.18
N GLN A 20 -23.29 20.66 -13.99
CA GLN A 20 -22.03 20.11 -13.48
C GLN A 20 -22.25 18.65 -13.09
N GLY A 21 -21.96 17.75 -14.03
CA GLY A 21 -21.71 16.34 -13.75
C GLY A 21 -20.44 16.22 -12.90
N GLY A 22 -20.56 16.55 -11.61
CA GLY A 22 -19.48 16.43 -10.64
C GLY A 22 -19.19 14.97 -10.35
N CYS A 23 -18.02 14.50 -10.70
CA CYS A 23 -17.41 13.29 -10.12
C CYS A 23 -17.48 13.39 -8.59
N ARG A 24 -18.44 12.70 -7.97
CA ARG A 24 -18.47 12.57 -6.50
C ARG A 24 -17.30 11.70 -6.08
N ALA A 25 -16.35 12.35 -5.46
CA ALA A 25 -15.23 11.70 -4.78
C ALA A 25 -15.74 10.63 -3.80
N TYR A 26 -15.25 9.40 -3.95
CA TYR A 26 -15.44 8.27 -3.01
C TYR A 26 -14.79 8.50 -1.63
N GLY A 27 -14.38 9.72 -1.33
CA GLY A 27 -13.66 10.13 -0.12
C GLY A 27 -14.50 10.34 1.15
N SER A 28 -15.83 10.09 1.17
CA SER A 28 -16.69 10.54 2.28
C SER A 28 -17.56 9.47 2.94
N LEU A 29 -17.28 8.18 2.83
CA LEU A 29 -18.18 7.15 3.38
C LEU A 29 -17.67 6.39 4.62
N TYR A 30 -16.49 6.71 5.17
CA TYR A 30 -16.03 6.07 6.41
C TYR A 30 -15.76 7.09 7.51
N ARG A 31 -16.80 7.83 7.94
CA ARG A 31 -16.83 8.30 9.33
C ARG A 31 -17.14 7.09 10.21
N TYR A 32 -16.13 6.45 10.72
CA TYR A 32 -16.28 5.53 11.84
C TYR A 32 -16.76 6.36 13.03
N SER A 33 -18.08 6.37 13.30
CA SER A 33 -18.59 6.86 14.57
C SER A 33 -18.15 5.84 15.63
N GLY A 34 -17.20 6.23 16.45
CA GLY A 34 -16.71 5.44 17.56
C GLY A 34 -17.78 5.33 18.64
N ALA A 35 -18.63 4.33 18.52
CA ALA A 35 -19.50 3.83 19.59
C ALA A 35 -19.87 2.38 19.26
N MET A 36 -18.88 1.49 19.26
CA MET A 36 -19.16 0.09 19.59
C MET A 36 -18.72 -0.10 21.02
N GLY A 37 -19.67 0.06 21.90
CA GLY A 37 -19.58 -0.40 23.28
C GLY A 37 -19.23 -1.88 23.28
N ASN A 38 -18.14 -2.21 23.95
CA ASN A 38 -17.60 -3.56 24.11
C ASN A 38 -18.48 -4.30 25.15
N GLU A 39 -19.69 -4.67 24.76
CA GLU A 39 -20.53 -5.64 25.50
C GLU A 39 -20.59 -6.98 24.76
N VAL A 40 -19.43 -7.57 24.52
CA VAL A 40 -19.35 -9.03 24.51
C VAL A 40 -19.28 -9.45 25.97
N GLN A 41 -20.42 -9.62 26.60
CA GLN A 41 -20.52 -10.27 27.91
C GLN A 41 -19.86 -11.64 27.77
N GLY A 42 -18.63 -11.73 28.27
CA GLY A 42 -17.85 -12.95 28.32
C GLY A 42 -18.57 -13.95 29.24
N ARG A 43 -19.24 -14.96 28.68
CA ARG A 43 -19.45 -16.21 29.40
C ARG A 43 -18.07 -16.61 29.92
N ALA A 44 -17.95 -16.77 31.23
CA ALA A 44 -16.71 -17.21 31.89
C ALA A 44 -16.21 -18.45 31.13
N ARG A 45 -15.12 -18.32 30.40
CA ARG A 45 -14.54 -19.44 29.66
C ARG A 45 -14.00 -20.44 30.67
N MET A 46 -14.54 -21.70 30.62
CA MET A 46 -14.01 -22.79 31.41
C MET A 46 -12.48 -22.84 31.27
N THR A 47 -11.82 -22.99 32.42
CA THR A 47 -10.36 -22.98 32.52
C THR A 47 -9.81 -24.41 32.57
N LEU A 48 -8.54 -24.56 32.21
CA LEU A 48 -7.81 -25.81 32.33
C LEU A 48 -7.83 -26.34 33.81
N ALA A 49 -7.89 -25.43 34.78
CA ALA A 49 -7.94 -25.78 36.20
C ALA A 49 -9.28 -26.42 36.57
N GLU A 50 -10.39 -25.95 36.05
CA GLU A 50 -11.74 -26.49 36.32
C GLU A 50 -11.88 -27.86 35.69
N VAL A 51 -11.40 -28.08 34.47
CA VAL A 51 -11.37 -29.42 33.85
C VAL A 51 -10.50 -30.38 34.67
N ALA A 52 -9.35 -29.93 35.15
CA ALA A 52 -8.44 -30.75 35.99
C ALA A 52 -9.16 -31.18 37.30
N ALA A 53 -9.86 -30.26 37.95
CA ALA A 53 -10.61 -30.54 39.16
C ALA A 53 -11.76 -31.53 38.89
N SER A 54 -12.53 -31.37 37.80
CA SER A 54 -13.60 -32.28 37.45
C SER A 54 -13.13 -33.68 37.08
N CYS A 55 -11.94 -33.82 36.50
CA CYS A 55 -11.33 -35.11 36.16
C CYS A 55 -10.56 -35.75 37.31
N GLY A 56 -10.32 -35.06 38.42
CA GLY A 56 -9.46 -35.51 39.51
C GLY A 56 -7.99 -35.69 39.11
N VAL A 57 -7.49 -34.85 38.19
CA VAL A 57 -6.12 -34.93 37.66
C VAL A 57 -5.38 -33.60 37.79
N SER A 58 -4.06 -33.63 37.55
CA SER A 58 -3.27 -32.39 37.55
C SER A 58 -3.56 -31.51 36.31
N ARG A 59 -3.35 -30.17 36.43
CA ARG A 59 -3.37 -29.26 35.29
C ARG A 59 -2.44 -29.70 34.16
N MET A 60 -1.29 -30.29 34.51
CA MET A 60 -0.33 -30.81 33.56
C MET A 60 -0.92 -31.99 32.77
N THR A 61 -1.65 -32.92 33.44
CA THR A 61 -2.34 -34.05 32.81
C THR A 61 -3.35 -33.56 31.75
N VAL A 62 -4.19 -32.58 32.10
CA VAL A 62 -5.12 -31.99 31.14
C VAL A 62 -4.37 -31.31 29.97
N SER A 63 -3.30 -30.56 30.25
CA SER A 63 -2.48 -29.97 29.20
C SER A 63 -1.86 -31.01 28.26
N ASN A 64 -1.38 -32.15 28.83
CA ASN A 64 -0.78 -33.21 28.06
C ASN A 64 -1.79 -33.98 27.21
N ALA A 65 -3.05 -34.11 27.64
CA ALA A 65 -4.08 -34.73 26.84
C ALA A 65 -4.27 -34.04 25.45
N TYR A 66 -3.96 -32.76 25.36
CA TYR A 66 -4.00 -31.97 24.11
C TYR A 66 -2.65 -31.88 23.40
N SER A 67 -1.52 -31.76 24.17
CA SER A 67 -0.22 -31.40 23.60
C SER A 67 0.79 -32.58 23.50
N ARG A 68 0.62 -33.62 24.31
CA ARG A 68 1.51 -34.80 24.38
C ARG A 68 0.68 -36.04 24.66
N PRO A 69 -0.14 -36.50 23.72
CA PRO A 69 -1.01 -37.65 23.92
C PRO A 69 -0.27 -38.95 24.24
N ASP A 70 0.95 -39.06 23.80
CA ASP A 70 1.89 -40.18 24.07
C ASP A 70 2.25 -40.32 25.54
N GLN A 71 2.08 -39.29 26.35
CA GLN A 71 2.41 -39.31 27.79
C GLN A 71 1.23 -39.76 28.69
N LEU A 72 0.11 -40.14 28.10
CA LEU A 72 -1.07 -40.58 28.83
C LEU A 72 -1.60 -41.90 28.28
N SER A 73 -2.23 -42.72 29.17
CA SER A 73 -3.00 -43.85 28.67
C SER A 73 -4.17 -43.40 27.80
N ALA A 74 -4.54 -44.21 26.81
CA ALA A 74 -5.66 -43.91 25.90
C ALA A 74 -6.97 -43.63 26.68
N GLU A 75 -7.23 -44.41 27.72
CA GLU A 75 -8.44 -44.28 28.57
C GLU A 75 -8.43 -42.95 29.35
N LEU A 76 -7.31 -42.59 29.97
CA LEU A 76 -7.17 -41.33 30.71
C LEU A 76 -7.32 -40.14 29.78
N ARG A 77 -6.71 -40.16 28.59
CA ARG A 77 -6.82 -39.14 27.60
C ARG A 77 -8.27 -38.97 27.15
N GLN A 78 -8.97 -40.05 26.81
CA GLN A 78 -10.37 -40.05 26.39
C GLN A 78 -11.27 -39.45 27.45
N ARG A 79 -11.11 -39.85 28.73
CA ARG A 79 -11.83 -39.34 29.88
C ARG A 79 -11.66 -37.80 30.01
N VAL A 80 -10.41 -37.33 29.94
CA VAL A 80 -10.11 -35.87 30.03
C VAL A 80 -10.75 -35.10 28.89
N LEU A 81 -10.65 -35.60 27.66
CA LEU A 81 -11.24 -34.91 26.48
C LEU A 81 -12.79 -34.90 26.53
N ALA A 82 -13.42 -36.00 26.93
CA ALA A 82 -14.87 -36.09 27.09
C ALA A 82 -15.37 -35.13 28.18
N THR A 83 -14.69 -35.06 29.33
CA THR A 83 -15.05 -34.12 30.40
C THR A 83 -14.85 -32.67 29.95
N ALA A 84 -13.78 -32.37 29.22
CA ALA A 84 -13.56 -31.05 28.69
C ALA A 84 -14.65 -30.62 27.72
N GLU A 85 -15.11 -31.51 26.84
CA GLU A 85 -16.20 -31.29 25.91
C GLU A 85 -17.51 -31.02 26.64
N GLN A 86 -17.87 -31.85 27.64
CA GLN A 86 -19.07 -31.66 28.47
C GLN A 86 -19.07 -30.29 29.17
N LEU A 87 -17.93 -29.82 29.62
CA LEU A 87 -17.75 -28.53 30.29
C LEU A 87 -17.62 -27.34 29.29
N GLY A 88 -17.66 -27.59 27.97
CA GLY A 88 -17.47 -26.56 26.97
C GLY A 88 -16.06 -26.00 26.93
N TYR A 89 -15.06 -26.75 27.40
CA TYR A 89 -13.65 -26.35 27.35
C TYR A 89 -13.00 -26.73 26.01
N GLY A 90 -12.76 -25.74 25.15
CA GLY A 90 -12.20 -25.95 23.82
C GLY A 90 -10.67 -26.22 23.78
N GLY A 91 -10.07 -26.59 24.93
CA GLY A 91 -8.62 -26.85 25.03
C GLY A 91 -7.80 -25.62 25.48
N PRO A 92 -6.48 -25.79 25.68
CA PRO A 92 -5.58 -24.71 26.07
C PRO A 92 -5.64 -23.54 25.08
N SER A 93 -5.69 -22.30 25.60
CA SER A 93 -5.78 -21.11 24.75
C SER A 93 -4.58 -21.01 23.79
N ALA A 94 -4.79 -20.43 22.60
CA ALA A 94 -3.69 -20.20 21.64
C ALA A 94 -2.57 -19.37 22.28
N ALA A 95 -2.92 -18.33 23.07
CA ALA A 95 -1.98 -17.51 23.80
C ALA A 95 -1.16 -18.32 24.83
N GLY A 96 -1.83 -19.22 25.59
CA GLY A 96 -1.11 -20.10 26.54
C GLY A 96 -0.19 -21.08 25.83
N ARG A 97 -0.55 -21.58 24.66
CA ARG A 97 0.33 -22.43 23.85
C ARG A 97 1.52 -21.66 23.30
N ALA A 98 1.29 -20.45 22.77
CA ALA A 98 2.34 -19.57 22.26
C ALA A 98 3.35 -19.21 23.35
N LEU A 99 2.86 -18.82 24.54
CA LEU A 99 3.73 -18.51 25.69
C LEU A 99 4.60 -19.71 26.10
N LYS A 100 4.04 -20.91 26.14
CA LYS A 100 4.79 -22.14 26.49
C LYS A 100 5.85 -22.50 25.43
N ARG A 101 5.58 -22.21 24.15
CA ARG A 101 6.49 -22.51 23.04
C ARG A 101 7.50 -21.38 22.78
N GLY A 102 7.25 -20.18 23.33
CA GLY A 102 8.04 -18.98 23.05
C GLY A 102 7.84 -18.42 21.65
N ARG A 103 6.80 -18.89 20.91
CA ARG A 103 6.47 -18.43 19.55
C ARG A 103 4.98 -18.53 19.28
N SER A 104 4.48 -17.60 18.45
CA SER A 104 3.07 -17.50 18.09
C SER A 104 2.70 -18.28 16.82
N ASP A 105 3.67 -18.60 15.97
CA ASP A 105 3.50 -19.10 14.61
C ASP A 105 2.73 -18.12 13.70
N VAL A 106 2.89 -16.82 13.95
CA VAL A 106 2.24 -15.73 13.20
C VAL A 106 3.28 -14.71 12.75
N LEU A 107 3.25 -14.31 11.48
CA LEU A 107 3.97 -13.13 11.01
C LEU A 107 3.00 -11.94 10.89
N GLY A 108 3.49 -10.73 11.25
CA GLY A 108 2.77 -9.48 11.04
C GLY A 108 3.15 -8.86 9.69
N VAL A 109 2.19 -8.21 9.04
CA VAL A 109 2.46 -7.29 7.92
C VAL A 109 1.85 -5.94 8.25
N LEU A 110 2.71 -4.94 8.45
CA LEU A 110 2.35 -3.54 8.57
C LEU A 110 2.17 -2.98 7.16
N LEU A 111 0.96 -2.58 6.83
CA LEU A 111 0.61 -1.92 5.58
C LEU A 111 0.47 -0.42 5.85
N THR A 112 1.03 0.42 4.97
CA THR A 112 1.02 1.88 5.13
C THR A 112 -0.35 2.51 4.89
N GLU A 113 -1.35 1.71 4.52
CA GLU A 113 -2.70 2.12 4.21
C GLU A 113 -3.75 1.40 5.07
N ALA A 114 -4.99 1.92 5.04
CA ALA A 114 -6.14 1.19 5.55
C ALA A 114 -6.36 -0.10 4.74
N LEU A 115 -6.73 -1.19 5.41
CA LEU A 115 -6.86 -2.50 4.76
C LEU A 115 -7.78 -2.52 3.53
N PRO A 116 -8.96 -1.87 3.52
CA PRO A 116 -9.80 -1.84 2.32
C PRO A 116 -9.09 -1.23 1.10
N TYR A 117 -8.25 -0.23 1.33
CA TYR A 117 -7.45 0.40 0.30
C TYR A 117 -6.32 -0.52 -0.19
N ALA A 118 -5.59 -1.15 0.72
CA ALA A 118 -4.50 -2.06 0.39
C ALA A 118 -4.96 -3.25 -0.47
N PHE A 119 -6.18 -3.74 -0.28
CA PHE A 119 -6.78 -4.79 -1.13
C PHE A 119 -7.27 -4.26 -2.49
N GLY A 120 -7.41 -2.96 -2.66
CA GLY A 120 -7.74 -2.32 -3.93
C GLY A 120 -6.51 -1.98 -4.78
N ASP A 121 -5.30 -2.06 -4.22
CA ASP A 121 -4.06 -1.79 -4.93
C ASP A 121 -3.44 -3.09 -5.48
N PRO A 122 -3.38 -3.28 -6.82
CA PRO A 122 -2.83 -4.49 -7.44
C PRO A 122 -1.38 -4.77 -7.05
N GLY A 123 -0.57 -3.71 -6.84
CA GLY A 123 0.82 -3.83 -6.41
C GLY A 123 0.93 -4.44 -5.01
N THR A 124 0.20 -3.88 -4.04
CA THR A 124 0.12 -4.41 -2.67
C THR A 124 -0.46 -5.83 -2.64
N VAL A 125 -1.50 -6.11 -3.45
CA VAL A 125 -2.07 -7.46 -3.55
C VAL A 125 -1.05 -8.46 -4.06
N SER A 126 -0.27 -8.13 -5.11
CA SER A 126 0.80 -8.98 -5.62
C SER A 126 1.88 -9.24 -4.56
N PHE A 127 2.28 -8.22 -3.80
CA PHE A 127 3.20 -8.35 -2.68
C PHE A 127 2.65 -9.31 -1.60
N LEU A 128 1.41 -9.12 -1.18
CA LEU A 128 0.74 -9.98 -0.18
C LEU A 128 0.60 -11.44 -0.68
N HIS A 129 0.36 -11.66 -1.96
CA HIS A 129 0.39 -13.00 -2.55
C HIS A 129 1.76 -13.68 -2.36
N GLY A 130 2.85 -12.94 -2.54
CA GLY A 130 4.20 -13.44 -2.28
C GLY A 130 4.40 -13.80 -0.82
N VAL A 131 4.02 -12.92 0.11
CA VAL A 131 4.10 -13.15 1.55
C VAL A 131 3.30 -14.39 1.95
N THR A 132 2.04 -14.49 1.49
CA THR A 132 1.15 -15.62 1.83
C THR A 132 1.64 -16.95 1.27
N ALA A 133 2.24 -16.96 0.07
CA ALA A 133 2.83 -18.17 -0.49
C ALA A 133 3.97 -18.73 0.38
N ALA A 134 4.82 -17.84 0.91
CA ALA A 134 5.93 -18.24 1.78
C ALA A 134 5.44 -18.67 3.18
N THR A 135 4.50 -17.93 3.78
CA THR A 135 3.95 -18.27 5.12
C THR A 135 3.14 -19.55 5.09
N ALA A 136 2.32 -19.78 4.05
CA ALA A 136 1.56 -21.01 3.88
C ALA A 136 2.48 -22.24 3.76
N ALA A 137 3.56 -22.15 2.97
CA ALA A 137 4.55 -23.23 2.85
C ALA A 137 5.24 -23.56 4.17
N ALA A 138 5.35 -22.59 5.07
CA ALA A 138 5.94 -22.75 6.42
C ALA A 138 4.91 -23.11 7.51
N GLY A 139 3.61 -23.18 7.18
CA GLY A 139 2.56 -23.44 8.16
C GLY A 139 2.34 -22.31 9.16
N LEU A 140 2.65 -21.05 8.78
CA LEU A 140 2.49 -19.88 9.61
C LEU A 140 1.20 -19.13 9.27
N ALA A 141 0.59 -18.49 10.27
CA ALA A 141 -0.50 -17.55 10.07
C ALA A 141 0.02 -16.15 9.74
N LEU A 142 -0.85 -15.29 9.18
CA LEU A 142 -0.55 -13.92 8.86
C LEU A 142 -1.51 -12.98 9.60
N GLN A 143 -0.96 -11.92 10.23
CA GLN A 143 -1.72 -10.83 10.82
C GLN A 143 -1.46 -9.55 10.02
N LEU A 144 -2.49 -8.99 9.39
CA LEU A 144 -2.41 -7.69 8.71
C LEU A 144 -2.62 -6.57 9.72
N ILE A 145 -1.74 -5.59 9.74
CA ILE A 145 -1.77 -4.43 10.64
C ILE A 145 -1.89 -3.17 9.77
N PRO A 146 -3.04 -2.47 9.82
CA PRO A 146 -3.20 -1.23 9.07
C PRO A 146 -2.43 -0.08 9.73
N ALA A 147 -1.78 0.75 8.93
CA ALA A 147 -1.18 2.00 9.39
C ALA A 147 -2.21 3.13 9.52
N SER A 148 -3.38 2.84 10.07
CA SER A 148 -4.39 3.87 10.32
C SER A 148 -3.90 4.84 11.39
N ALA A 149 -4.09 6.15 11.16
CA ALA A 149 -3.60 7.22 12.01
C ALA A 149 -3.92 6.98 13.50
N GLY A 150 -2.89 7.01 14.35
CA GLY A 150 -2.97 6.92 15.80
C GLY A 150 -3.15 5.54 16.42
N ILE A 151 -3.42 4.47 15.64
CA ILE A 151 -3.62 3.13 16.19
C ILE A 151 -2.53 2.12 15.81
N ALA A 152 -1.80 2.35 14.71
CA ALA A 152 -0.82 1.41 14.17
C ALA A 152 0.28 1.06 15.19
N GLU A 153 0.83 2.07 15.88
CA GLU A 153 1.84 1.86 16.93
C GLU A 153 1.32 0.93 18.04
N ARG A 154 0.08 1.15 18.50
CA ARG A 154 -0.56 0.30 19.51
C ARG A 154 -0.77 -1.12 18.97
N LEU A 155 -1.29 -1.25 17.74
CA LEU A 155 -1.51 -2.56 17.13
C LEU A 155 -0.20 -3.33 16.98
N VAL A 156 0.89 -2.69 16.57
CA VAL A 156 2.22 -3.32 16.49
C VAL A 156 2.72 -3.69 17.88
N ARG A 157 2.55 -2.80 18.88
CA ARG A 157 2.98 -3.07 20.26
C ARG A 157 2.26 -4.28 20.87
N ASP A 158 0.97 -4.41 20.60
CA ASP A 158 0.10 -5.43 21.20
C ASP A 158 0.03 -6.72 20.33
N ALA A 159 0.58 -6.72 19.11
CA ALA A 159 0.57 -7.86 18.22
C ALA A 159 1.34 -9.07 18.78
N ALA A 160 0.71 -10.23 18.76
CA ALA A 160 1.34 -11.50 19.11
C ALA A 160 1.93 -12.17 17.85
N VAL A 161 3.04 -11.60 17.34
CA VAL A 161 3.70 -12.04 16.12
C VAL A 161 5.17 -12.35 16.39
N ASP A 162 5.76 -13.27 15.63
CA ASP A 162 7.14 -13.71 15.75
C ASP A 162 8.11 -12.86 14.92
N GLY A 163 7.58 -12.09 13.97
CA GLY A 163 8.31 -11.16 13.12
C GLY A 163 7.35 -10.21 12.41
N LEU A 164 7.88 -9.11 11.87
CA LEU A 164 7.12 -8.07 11.19
C LEU A 164 7.71 -7.79 9.80
N ILE A 165 6.85 -7.72 8.80
CA ILE A 165 7.14 -7.13 7.50
C ILE A 165 6.50 -5.75 7.48
N ALA A 166 7.29 -4.69 7.22
CA ALA A 166 6.77 -3.33 7.01
C ALA A 166 6.85 -3.00 5.52
N HIS A 167 5.70 -2.77 4.88
CA HIS A 167 5.62 -2.50 3.45
C HIS A 167 5.61 -1.00 3.19
N SER A 168 6.72 -0.48 2.64
CA SER A 168 6.94 0.93 2.25
C SER A 168 6.54 1.95 3.34
N PRO A 169 7.02 1.80 4.58
CA PRO A 169 6.72 2.77 5.64
C PRO A 169 7.42 4.11 5.36
N ALA A 170 6.94 5.18 6.00
CA ALA A 170 7.66 6.44 6.04
C ALA A 170 8.98 6.31 6.85
N ASP A 171 9.95 7.19 6.58
CA ASP A 171 11.28 7.16 7.23
C ASP A 171 11.20 7.19 8.77
N ASP A 172 10.19 7.84 9.35
CA ASP A 172 9.96 8.00 10.78
C ASP A 172 8.61 7.40 11.23
N ASP A 173 8.17 6.31 10.60
CA ASP A 173 6.92 5.64 10.95
C ASP A 173 6.92 5.18 12.41
N PRO A 174 5.98 5.64 13.25
CA PRO A 174 5.95 5.29 14.67
C PRO A 174 5.63 3.82 14.92
N ALA A 175 4.92 3.14 14.02
CA ALA A 175 4.64 1.72 14.13
C ALA A 175 5.89 0.88 13.82
N LEU A 176 6.68 1.27 12.83
CA LEU A 176 7.99 0.67 12.57
C LEU A 176 8.91 0.86 13.78
N ALA A 177 8.99 2.09 14.33
CA ALA A 177 9.76 2.36 15.54
C ALA A 177 9.30 1.51 16.74
N ALA A 178 8.01 1.25 16.90
CA ALA A 178 7.48 0.36 17.94
C ALA A 178 7.94 -1.09 17.76
N ALA A 179 7.98 -1.60 16.53
CA ALA A 179 8.49 -2.94 16.22
C ALA A 179 9.97 -3.08 16.61
N LEU A 180 10.79 -2.10 16.24
CA LEU A 180 12.21 -2.06 16.56
C LEU A 180 12.46 -1.97 18.07
N ARG A 181 11.70 -1.15 18.80
CA ARG A 181 11.78 -1.08 20.28
C ARG A 181 11.46 -2.43 20.93
N ARG A 182 10.55 -3.22 20.37
CA ARG A 182 10.25 -4.58 20.83
C ARG A 182 11.35 -5.58 20.50
N ARG A 183 12.36 -5.19 19.72
CA ARG A 183 13.37 -6.11 19.13
C ARG A 183 12.74 -7.24 18.32
N LEU A 184 11.60 -6.94 17.71
CA LEU A 184 10.91 -7.87 16.84
C LEU A 184 11.74 -8.05 15.57
N PRO A 185 12.04 -9.29 15.13
CA PRO A 185 12.64 -9.50 13.81
C PRO A 185 11.82 -8.76 12.75
N THR A 186 12.45 -7.81 12.05
CA THR A 186 11.73 -6.92 11.14
C THR A 186 12.40 -6.91 9.78
N VAL A 187 11.59 -7.01 8.72
CA VAL A 187 12.01 -6.83 7.33
C VAL A 187 11.20 -5.70 6.72
N ILE A 188 11.88 -4.75 6.11
CA ILE A 188 11.24 -3.62 5.41
C ILE A 188 11.26 -3.92 3.92
N SER A 189 10.10 -3.78 3.26
CA SER A 189 9.96 -3.83 1.81
C SER A 189 9.92 -2.41 1.26
N GLY A 190 10.77 -2.10 0.28
CA GLY A 190 10.78 -0.81 -0.40
C GLY A 190 11.61 0.29 0.28
N GLY A 191 12.06 0.10 1.50
CA GLY A 191 12.76 1.11 2.31
C GLY A 191 11.87 1.71 3.40
N PRO A 192 12.44 2.52 4.31
CA PRO A 192 13.84 2.96 4.38
C PRO A 192 14.78 1.86 4.89
N SER A 193 16.06 1.96 4.53
CA SER A 193 17.10 1.16 5.17
C SER A 193 17.34 1.66 6.59
N THR A 194 16.93 0.88 7.58
CA THR A 194 16.93 1.26 8.99
C THR A 194 17.74 0.28 9.83
N ALA A 195 18.54 0.80 10.76
CA ALA A 195 19.29 -0.05 11.70
C ALA A 195 18.35 -0.94 12.53
N GLY A 196 18.68 -2.23 12.63
CA GLY A 196 17.88 -3.21 13.36
C GLY A 196 16.75 -3.86 12.55
N ALA A 197 16.61 -3.53 11.27
CA ALA A 197 15.74 -4.22 10.32
C ALA A 197 16.55 -4.71 9.11
N ASP A 198 16.11 -5.79 8.49
CA ASP A 198 16.57 -6.16 7.14
C ASP A 198 15.72 -5.45 6.09
N CYS A 199 16.22 -5.34 4.85
CA CYS A 199 15.53 -4.62 3.79
C CYS A 199 15.51 -5.45 2.50
N VAL A 200 14.36 -5.48 1.85
CA VAL A 200 14.15 -6.04 0.51
C VAL A 200 13.59 -4.93 -0.38
N THR A 201 14.28 -4.57 -1.43
CA THR A 201 13.90 -3.44 -2.30
C THR A 201 14.38 -3.66 -3.73
N VAL A 202 14.19 -2.66 -4.57
CA VAL A 202 14.77 -2.52 -5.92
C VAL A 202 15.63 -1.25 -5.95
N ASP A 203 16.48 -1.12 -6.95
CA ASP A 203 17.13 0.16 -7.23
C ASP A 203 16.13 1.12 -7.87
N ASN A 204 15.32 1.78 -7.01
CA ASN A 204 14.27 2.69 -7.43
C ASN A 204 14.81 3.86 -8.24
N GLU A 205 16.00 4.36 -7.88
CA GLU A 205 16.62 5.49 -8.58
C GLU A 205 17.07 5.10 -9.99
N ALA A 206 17.85 4.04 -10.13
CA ALA A 206 18.32 3.58 -11.43
C ALA A 206 17.18 3.16 -12.35
N ALA A 207 16.15 2.50 -11.82
CA ALA A 207 14.98 2.05 -12.56
C ALA A 207 14.14 3.24 -13.07
N ALA A 208 13.89 4.23 -12.23
CA ALA A 208 13.19 5.46 -12.60
C ALA A 208 14.00 6.28 -13.63
N ALA A 209 15.30 6.39 -13.43
CA ALA A 209 16.19 7.03 -14.42
C ALA A 209 16.13 6.32 -15.78
N GLY A 210 16.01 4.99 -15.81
CA GLY A 210 15.82 4.23 -17.04
C GLY A 210 14.53 4.58 -17.78
N ALA A 211 13.41 4.72 -17.06
CA ALA A 211 12.14 5.13 -17.64
C ALA A 211 12.16 6.57 -18.20
N ALA A 212 12.77 7.50 -17.45
CA ALA A 212 12.93 8.88 -17.91
C ALA A 212 13.85 8.97 -19.11
N ARG A 213 14.97 8.25 -19.10
CA ARG A 213 15.91 8.20 -20.23
C ARG A 213 15.23 7.72 -21.50
N HIS A 214 14.42 6.68 -21.43
CA HIS A 214 13.64 6.19 -22.58
C HIS A 214 12.79 7.29 -23.23
N LEU A 215 12.08 8.10 -22.43
CA LEU A 215 11.27 9.20 -22.97
C LEU A 215 12.17 10.33 -23.56
N ILE A 216 13.28 10.65 -22.89
CA ILE A 216 14.23 11.65 -23.35
C ILE A 216 14.90 11.22 -24.68
N GLU A 217 15.28 9.95 -24.81
CA GLU A 217 15.85 9.37 -26.04
C GLU A 217 14.83 9.36 -27.20
N LEU A 218 13.53 9.31 -26.91
CA LEU A 218 12.47 9.53 -27.89
C LEU A 218 12.33 10.99 -28.33
N GLY A 219 12.99 11.96 -27.65
CA GLY A 219 12.96 13.38 -27.96
C GLY A 219 12.09 14.24 -27.06
N HIS A 220 11.57 13.71 -25.96
CA HIS A 220 10.78 14.49 -25.02
C HIS A 220 11.67 15.39 -24.16
N HIS A 221 11.42 16.72 -24.17
CA HIS A 221 12.16 17.71 -23.42
C HIS A 221 11.33 18.41 -22.34
N GLN A 222 10.02 18.18 -22.29
CA GLN A 222 9.12 18.64 -21.24
C GLN A 222 8.38 17.44 -20.65
N LEU A 223 8.70 17.13 -19.39
CA LEU A 223 8.24 15.97 -18.68
C LEU A 223 7.27 16.37 -17.54
N GLY A 224 6.11 15.75 -17.50
CA GLY A 224 5.28 15.73 -16.31
C GLY A 224 5.64 14.52 -15.46
N VAL A 225 5.56 14.67 -14.14
CA VAL A 225 5.68 13.56 -13.21
C VAL A 225 4.46 13.56 -12.31
N VAL A 226 3.78 12.42 -12.19
CA VAL A 226 2.73 12.19 -11.20
C VAL A 226 3.27 11.27 -10.13
N THR A 227 3.31 11.74 -8.89
CA THR A 227 3.77 10.95 -7.76
C THR A 227 2.68 10.76 -6.72
N TRP A 228 2.72 9.61 -6.06
CA TRP A 228 2.00 9.42 -4.82
C TRP A 228 2.66 10.26 -3.71
N ARG A 229 1.98 10.35 -2.56
CA ARG A 229 2.35 11.19 -1.41
C ARG A 229 3.85 11.15 -1.08
N LEU A 230 4.41 12.32 -0.87
CA LEU A 230 5.78 12.50 -0.39
C LEU A 230 5.81 12.63 1.15
N HIS A 231 4.72 13.11 1.73
CA HIS A 231 4.53 13.27 3.18
C HIS A 231 3.13 12.77 3.59
N PRO A 232 2.93 12.40 4.87
CA PRO A 232 1.62 11.96 5.37
C PRO A 232 0.73 13.15 5.77
N ASP A 233 0.67 14.21 4.95
CA ASP A 233 -0.01 15.48 5.22
C ASP A 233 -1.23 15.77 4.33
N GLY A 234 -1.53 14.84 3.39
CA GLY A 234 -2.69 14.97 2.50
C GLY A 234 -2.55 16.01 1.41
N TYR A 235 -1.34 16.47 1.11
CA TYR A 235 -1.09 17.48 0.08
C TYR A 235 -1.47 16.97 -1.32
N THR A 236 -2.03 17.87 -2.13
CA THR A 236 -2.21 17.71 -3.58
C THR A 236 -1.75 18.96 -4.30
N GLY A 237 -1.00 18.83 -5.35
CA GLY A 237 -0.55 19.99 -6.14
C GLY A 237 0.84 19.85 -6.73
N GLN A 238 1.31 20.94 -7.34
CA GLN A 238 2.66 21.01 -7.88
C GLN A 238 3.68 21.04 -6.75
N VAL A 239 4.75 20.28 -6.92
CA VAL A 239 5.77 20.07 -5.89
C VAL A 239 7.04 20.82 -6.26
N ASP A 240 7.54 21.63 -5.33
CA ASP A 240 8.85 22.27 -5.45
C ASP A 240 10.02 21.33 -5.06
N GLN A 241 11.24 21.77 -5.29
CA GLN A 241 12.42 20.95 -4.99
C GLN A 241 12.55 20.67 -3.49
N ALA A 242 12.25 21.65 -2.63
CA ALA A 242 12.39 21.48 -1.18
C ALA A 242 11.46 20.36 -0.65
N ARG A 243 10.22 20.29 -1.18
CA ARG A 243 9.28 19.22 -0.81
C ARG A 243 9.74 17.85 -1.35
N GLN A 244 10.32 17.80 -2.54
CA GLN A 244 10.87 16.56 -3.11
C GLN A 244 12.05 16.04 -2.28
N ASP A 245 12.97 16.93 -1.90
CA ASP A 245 14.18 16.58 -1.13
C ASP A 245 13.84 16.12 0.29
N SER A 246 12.77 16.66 0.88
CA SER A 246 12.31 16.33 2.22
C SER A 246 11.30 15.17 2.27
N ALA A 247 11.05 14.50 1.13
CA ALA A 247 10.07 13.40 1.05
C ALA A 247 10.40 12.27 2.02
N ARG A 248 9.39 11.87 2.80
CA ARG A 248 9.51 10.87 3.88
C ARG A 248 9.26 9.44 3.43
N TYR A 249 8.81 9.22 2.21
CA TYR A 249 8.66 7.90 1.62
C TYR A 249 9.83 7.66 0.66
N GLU A 250 10.81 6.89 1.09
CA GLU A 250 12.07 6.64 0.35
C GLU A 250 11.81 6.16 -1.08
N VAL A 251 10.85 5.30 -1.31
CA VAL A 251 10.50 4.78 -2.64
C VAL A 251 10.22 5.93 -3.62
N PHE A 252 9.38 6.88 -3.24
CA PHE A 252 9.00 7.99 -4.14
C PHE A 252 10.10 9.03 -4.25
N ARG A 253 10.82 9.31 -3.16
CA ARG A 253 12.00 10.17 -3.17
C ARG A 253 13.06 9.67 -4.16
N LEU A 254 13.36 8.37 -4.15
CA LEU A 254 14.35 7.79 -5.05
C LEU A 254 13.87 7.75 -6.51
N ARG A 255 12.57 7.48 -6.76
CA ARG A 255 12.00 7.54 -8.11
C ARG A 255 12.09 8.95 -8.67
N LEU A 256 11.71 9.97 -7.90
CA LEU A 256 11.84 11.37 -8.31
C LEU A 256 13.29 11.76 -8.59
N LEU A 257 14.20 11.37 -7.71
CA LEU A 257 15.64 11.60 -7.92
C LEU A 257 16.14 10.96 -9.22
N GLY A 258 15.69 9.75 -9.53
CA GLY A 258 16.01 9.06 -10.78
C GLY A 258 15.52 9.82 -12.01
N TYR A 259 14.29 10.30 -12.01
CA TYR A 259 13.74 11.12 -13.10
C TYR A 259 14.54 12.41 -13.30
N GLN A 260 14.84 13.12 -12.22
CA GLN A 260 15.60 14.36 -12.25
C GLN A 260 17.03 14.16 -12.75
N ARG A 261 17.72 13.10 -12.27
CA ARG A 261 19.08 12.78 -12.70
C ARG A 261 19.17 12.45 -14.19
N ALA A 262 18.19 11.70 -14.71
CA ALA A 262 18.12 11.41 -16.14
C ALA A 262 17.93 12.69 -16.97
N ALA A 263 17.04 13.58 -16.54
CA ALA A 263 16.81 14.88 -17.18
C ALA A 263 18.06 15.76 -17.14
N ALA A 264 18.70 15.88 -15.99
CA ALA A 264 19.94 16.66 -15.83
C ALA A 264 21.08 16.09 -16.67
N ALA A 265 21.26 14.77 -16.74
CA ALA A 265 22.26 14.11 -17.56
C ALA A 265 22.06 14.37 -19.07
N ALA A 266 20.82 14.59 -19.49
CA ALA A 266 20.48 14.99 -20.86
C ALA A 266 20.54 16.51 -21.10
N GLY A 267 20.96 17.31 -20.12
CA GLY A 267 21.07 18.75 -20.22
C GLY A 267 19.73 19.50 -20.12
N LEU A 268 18.66 18.84 -19.68
CA LEU A 268 17.37 19.49 -19.48
C LEU A 268 17.38 20.35 -18.21
N PRO A 269 16.82 21.58 -18.25
CA PRO A 269 16.75 22.41 -17.06
C PRO A 269 15.76 21.83 -16.03
N PRO A 270 15.92 22.11 -14.72
CA PRO A 270 15.01 21.60 -13.69
C PRO A 270 13.52 21.90 -13.97
N ALA A 271 13.22 23.05 -14.57
CA ALA A 271 11.88 23.48 -14.96
C ALA A 271 11.24 22.56 -16.03
N ALA A 272 12.05 21.77 -16.75
CA ALA A 272 11.54 20.81 -17.72
C ALA A 272 10.87 19.57 -17.09
N VAL A 273 11.03 19.37 -15.77
CA VAL A 273 10.42 18.27 -15.03
C VAL A 273 9.42 18.86 -14.03
N ARG A 274 8.13 18.80 -14.36
CA ARG A 274 7.05 19.33 -13.52
C ARG A 274 6.46 18.20 -12.71
N VAL A 275 6.56 18.27 -11.38
CA VAL A 275 6.09 17.22 -10.47
C VAL A 275 4.74 17.59 -9.86
N TRP A 276 3.79 16.68 -9.90
CA TRP A 276 2.49 16.79 -9.27
C TRP A 276 2.27 15.66 -8.27
N GLU A 277 1.97 15.99 -7.03
CA GLU A 277 1.72 15.05 -5.95
C GLU A 277 0.22 14.83 -5.74
N GLN A 278 -0.15 13.59 -5.46
CA GLN A 278 -1.49 13.20 -5.02
C GLN A 278 -1.42 12.49 -3.66
N PRO A 279 -2.36 12.79 -2.76
CA PRO A 279 -2.43 12.12 -1.46
C PRO A 279 -2.93 10.67 -1.57
N GLY A 280 -3.74 10.38 -2.59
CA GLY A 280 -4.31 9.06 -2.87
C GLY A 280 -3.53 8.31 -3.94
N HIS A 281 -3.81 7.00 -4.04
CA HIS A 281 -3.20 6.08 -4.99
C HIS A 281 -4.29 5.27 -5.71
N SER A 282 -5.06 5.97 -6.52
CA SER A 282 -6.12 5.39 -7.34
C SER A 282 -6.06 5.92 -8.78
N VAL A 283 -6.77 5.27 -9.67
CA VAL A 283 -6.95 5.76 -11.06
C VAL A 283 -7.57 7.16 -11.05
N ALA A 284 -8.49 7.44 -10.12
CA ALA A 284 -9.10 8.77 -10.00
C ALA A 284 -8.08 9.84 -9.56
N ASP A 285 -7.16 9.52 -8.64
CA ASP A 285 -6.08 10.43 -8.23
C ASP A 285 -5.12 10.69 -9.40
N GLY A 286 -4.74 9.66 -10.15
CA GLY A 286 -3.93 9.79 -11.36
C GLY A 286 -4.63 10.61 -12.45
N CYS A 287 -5.95 10.46 -12.60
CA CYS A 287 -6.76 11.25 -13.54
C CYS A 287 -6.79 12.73 -13.14
N ALA A 288 -7.01 13.04 -11.86
CA ALA A 288 -6.97 14.41 -11.36
C ALA A 288 -5.61 15.09 -11.59
N ALA A 289 -4.51 14.37 -11.31
CA ALA A 289 -3.15 14.84 -11.60
C ALA A 289 -2.90 15.04 -13.09
N GLY A 290 -3.39 14.10 -13.92
CA GLY A 290 -3.32 14.19 -15.38
C GLY A 290 -4.02 15.44 -15.90
N HIS A 291 -5.24 15.71 -15.43
CA HIS A 291 -5.95 16.95 -15.77
C HIS A 291 -5.15 18.20 -15.38
N ALA A 292 -4.58 18.23 -14.17
CA ALA A 292 -3.80 19.38 -13.71
C ALA A 292 -2.54 19.63 -14.56
N LEU A 293 -1.84 18.58 -14.97
CA LEU A 293 -0.63 18.67 -15.79
C LEU A 293 -0.93 18.99 -17.26
N LEU A 294 -2.06 18.52 -17.79
CA LEU A 294 -2.37 18.60 -19.22
C LEU A 294 -3.28 19.76 -19.61
N SER A 295 -4.03 20.36 -18.65
CA SER A 295 -4.92 21.51 -18.89
C SER A 295 -4.20 22.84 -18.77
N VAL A 296 -2.99 22.93 -19.32
CA VAL A 296 -2.17 24.12 -19.39
C VAL A 296 -1.96 24.54 -20.86
N PRO A 297 -1.51 25.77 -21.15
CA PRO A 297 -1.19 26.18 -22.53
C PRO A 297 -0.22 25.22 -23.22
N ASP A 298 -0.34 25.07 -24.53
CA ASP A 298 0.41 24.08 -25.31
C ASP A 298 1.93 24.19 -25.12
N HIS A 299 2.47 25.40 -25.02
CA HIS A 299 3.90 25.65 -24.83
C HIS A 299 4.42 25.29 -23.43
N GLU A 300 3.53 25.09 -22.46
CA GLU A 300 3.86 24.68 -21.09
C GLU A 300 3.54 23.21 -20.83
N ARG A 301 2.81 22.58 -21.74
CA ARG A 301 2.28 21.25 -21.53
C ARG A 301 3.38 20.20 -21.71
N PRO A 302 3.53 19.25 -20.76
CA PRO A 302 4.45 18.13 -20.95
C PRO A 302 3.99 17.27 -22.14
N THR A 303 4.96 16.84 -22.96
CA THR A 303 4.74 15.90 -24.06
C THR A 303 4.86 14.46 -23.62
N ALA A 304 5.39 14.22 -22.41
CA ALA A 304 5.44 12.91 -21.78
C ALA A 304 5.17 13.01 -20.27
N VAL A 305 4.52 11.99 -19.71
CA VAL A 305 4.26 11.87 -18.28
C VAL A 305 4.85 10.57 -17.74
N LEU A 306 5.64 10.69 -16.68
CA LEU A 306 6.13 9.62 -15.84
C LEU A 306 5.23 9.52 -14.61
N ALA A 307 4.62 8.38 -14.36
CA ALA A 307 3.89 8.16 -13.12
C ALA A 307 4.70 7.26 -12.18
N SER A 308 4.72 7.60 -10.91
CA SER A 308 5.49 6.84 -9.91
C SER A 308 4.91 5.44 -9.66
N THR A 309 3.71 5.15 -10.15
CA THR A 309 3.06 3.83 -10.13
C THR A 309 2.17 3.67 -11.35
N ASP A 310 1.88 2.42 -11.71
CA ASP A 310 1.01 2.10 -12.84
C ASP A 310 -0.45 2.55 -12.60
N VAL A 311 -0.93 2.45 -11.36
CA VAL A 311 -2.29 2.89 -11.01
C VAL A 311 -2.49 4.38 -11.33
N LEU A 312 -1.49 5.22 -10.99
CA LEU A 312 -1.52 6.64 -11.34
C LEU A 312 -1.37 6.85 -12.84
N ALA A 313 -0.52 6.06 -13.52
CA ALA A 313 -0.36 6.12 -14.99
C ALA A 313 -1.67 5.80 -15.72
N LEU A 314 -2.43 4.79 -15.26
CA LEU A 314 -3.75 4.47 -15.81
C LEU A 314 -4.72 5.65 -15.67
N GLY A 315 -4.63 6.39 -14.57
CA GLY A 315 -5.38 7.63 -14.38
C GLY A 315 -4.96 8.71 -15.37
N VAL A 316 -3.67 8.88 -15.63
CA VAL A 316 -3.17 9.82 -16.65
C VAL A 316 -3.68 9.46 -18.04
N LEU A 317 -3.70 8.15 -18.41
CA LEU A 317 -4.31 7.69 -19.66
C LEU A 317 -5.80 8.05 -19.75
N GLN A 318 -6.52 7.96 -18.64
CA GLN A 318 -7.92 8.38 -18.57
C GLN A 318 -8.06 9.89 -18.77
N ALA A 319 -7.28 10.72 -18.09
CA ALA A 319 -7.28 12.18 -18.25
C ALA A 319 -6.95 12.60 -19.69
N ALA A 320 -5.95 11.98 -20.31
CA ALA A 320 -5.59 12.24 -21.70
C ALA A 320 -6.80 11.99 -22.62
N ARG A 321 -7.51 10.89 -22.45
CA ARG A 321 -8.71 10.54 -23.22
C ARG A 321 -9.83 11.57 -23.02
N GLU A 322 -10.09 11.96 -21.77
CA GLU A 322 -11.12 12.95 -21.42
C GLU A 322 -10.81 14.35 -22.01
N LEU A 323 -9.52 14.67 -22.15
CA LEU A 323 -9.03 15.90 -22.80
C LEU A 323 -8.89 15.77 -24.33
N GLY A 324 -9.34 14.66 -24.94
CA GLY A 324 -9.24 14.41 -26.38
C GLY A 324 -7.81 14.23 -26.89
N ARG A 325 -6.86 13.86 -26.02
CA ARG A 325 -5.47 13.63 -26.38
C ARG A 325 -5.22 12.13 -26.65
N SER A 326 -4.59 11.84 -27.77
CA SER A 326 -4.23 10.48 -28.15
C SER A 326 -2.90 10.09 -27.52
N VAL A 327 -2.87 8.95 -26.83
CA VAL A 327 -1.62 8.31 -26.38
C VAL A 327 -1.31 7.18 -27.36
N PRO A 328 -0.10 7.10 -27.91
CA PRO A 328 1.10 7.91 -27.60
C PRO A 328 1.26 9.16 -28.51
N ARG A 329 0.40 9.41 -29.49
CA ARG A 329 0.61 10.40 -30.53
C ARG A 329 0.76 11.84 -29.99
N ASP A 330 -0.10 12.26 -29.06
CA ASP A 330 -0.14 13.61 -28.50
C ASP A 330 0.52 13.69 -27.12
N LEU A 331 0.68 12.55 -26.45
CA LEU A 331 1.27 12.40 -25.12
C LEU A 331 1.84 10.99 -24.94
N SER A 332 3.09 10.88 -24.53
CA SER A 332 3.67 9.62 -24.04
C SER A 332 3.40 9.44 -22.54
N VAL A 333 3.11 8.22 -22.10
CA VAL A 333 2.89 7.90 -20.69
C VAL A 333 3.70 6.65 -20.30
N ALA A 334 4.46 6.76 -19.21
CA ALA A 334 5.17 5.62 -18.63
C ALA A 334 4.85 5.48 -17.14
N GLY A 335 4.67 4.24 -16.68
CA GLY A 335 4.34 3.88 -15.32
C GLY A 335 5.50 3.20 -14.57
N TYR A 336 5.15 2.58 -13.45
CA TYR A 336 6.04 1.80 -12.59
C TYR A 336 5.22 0.71 -11.89
N ASP A 337 5.71 -0.52 -11.78
CA ASP A 337 5.24 -1.72 -11.07
C ASP A 337 4.99 -2.91 -12.00
N ASP A 338 4.56 -2.69 -13.24
CA ASP A 338 4.16 -3.70 -14.24
C ASP A 338 3.01 -4.58 -13.71
N ILE A 339 1.94 -3.92 -13.21
CA ILE A 339 0.71 -4.62 -12.83
C ILE A 339 0.00 -5.20 -14.06
N GLU A 340 -0.87 -6.17 -13.86
CA GLU A 340 -1.55 -6.88 -14.95
C GLU A 340 -2.39 -5.94 -15.84
N GLU A 341 -3.02 -4.93 -15.21
CA GLU A 341 -3.81 -3.90 -15.89
C GLU A 341 -2.99 -3.08 -16.88
N SER A 342 -1.70 -2.90 -16.64
CA SER A 342 -0.80 -2.12 -17.51
C SER A 342 -0.65 -2.78 -18.89
N ALA A 343 -0.61 -4.09 -18.95
CA ALA A 343 -0.56 -4.82 -20.22
C ALA A 343 -1.90 -4.80 -20.98
N ARG A 344 -3.02 -4.63 -20.25
CA ARG A 344 -4.38 -4.60 -20.80
C ARG A 344 -4.91 -3.19 -21.07
N ALA A 345 -4.16 -2.16 -20.65
CA ALA A 345 -4.51 -0.76 -20.88
C ALA A 345 -4.63 -0.44 -22.40
N LEU A 346 -5.33 0.63 -22.71
CA LEU A 346 -5.50 1.12 -24.08
C LEU A 346 -5.01 2.57 -24.18
N PRO A 347 -3.78 2.76 -24.76
CA PRO A 347 -2.83 1.75 -25.22
C PRO A 347 -2.17 0.98 -24.09
N PRO A 348 -1.60 -0.23 -24.34
CA PRO A 348 -0.78 -0.95 -23.36
C PRO A 348 0.36 -0.09 -22.81
N LEU A 349 0.49 -0.04 -21.49
CA LEU A 349 1.34 0.91 -20.76
C LEU A 349 2.80 0.46 -20.73
N THR A 350 3.70 1.33 -21.19
CA THR A 350 5.15 1.25 -20.93
C THR A 350 5.38 1.45 -19.43
N THR A 351 6.14 0.57 -18.78
CA THR A 351 6.30 0.61 -17.33
C THR A 351 7.61 -0.04 -16.88
N VAL A 352 8.01 0.21 -15.65
CA VAL A 352 9.12 -0.48 -14.99
C VAL A 352 8.60 -1.73 -14.30
N HIS A 353 9.06 -2.90 -14.72
CA HIS A 353 8.81 -4.14 -14.01
C HIS A 353 9.63 -4.22 -12.73
N GLN A 354 8.94 -4.42 -11.61
CA GLN A 354 9.51 -4.87 -10.34
C GLN A 354 8.72 -6.07 -9.83
N SER A 355 9.39 -7.14 -9.43
CA SER A 355 8.68 -8.34 -8.98
C SER A 355 8.19 -8.21 -7.54
N LEU A 356 7.06 -7.52 -7.33
CA LEU A 356 6.46 -7.34 -5.99
C LEU A 356 6.12 -8.69 -5.33
N TYR A 357 5.65 -9.67 -6.12
CA TYR A 357 5.43 -11.03 -5.61
C TYR A 357 6.71 -11.65 -5.03
N GLN A 358 7.84 -11.57 -5.74
CA GLN A 358 9.10 -12.12 -5.26
C GLN A 358 9.64 -11.36 -4.06
N GLN A 359 9.50 -10.03 -4.05
CA GLN A 359 9.85 -9.21 -2.89
C GLN A 359 9.05 -9.63 -1.65
N GLY A 360 7.75 -9.86 -1.78
CA GLY A 360 6.89 -10.36 -0.70
C GLY A 360 7.33 -11.73 -0.18
N GLN A 361 7.64 -12.68 -1.09
CA GLN A 361 8.17 -13.98 -0.72
C GLN A 361 9.48 -13.86 0.07
N ASP A 362 10.37 -13.02 -0.39
CA ASP A 362 11.71 -12.89 0.21
C ASP A 362 11.66 -12.18 1.56
N CYS A 363 10.76 -11.21 1.75
CA CYS A 363 10.49 -10.63 3.07
C CYS A 363 10.06 -11.71 4.08
N ALA A 364 9.10 -12.55 3.71
CA ALA A 364 8.64 -13.62 4.59
C ALA A 364 9.72 -14.67 4.85
N ARG A 365 10.45 -15.11 3.82
CA ARG A 365 11.53 -16.12 3.95
C ARG A 365 12.64 -15.65 4.89
N ARG A 366 13.01 -14.35 4.87
CA ARG A 366 14.01 -13.78 5.79
C ARG A 366 13.61 -13.90 7.25
N LEU A 367 12.33 -13.78 7.56
CA LEU A 367 11.81 -13.98 8.91
C LEU A 367 11.70 -15.47 9.28
N ILE A 368 11.32 -16.31 8.32
CA ILE A 368 11.12 -17.74 8.53
C ILE A 368 12.46 -18.47 8.70
N THR A 369 13.43 -18.12 7.86
CA THR A 369 14.75 -18.78 7.84
C THR A 369 15.85 -17.72 7.73
N PRO A 370 16.23 -17.10 8.87
CA PRO A 370 17.28 -16.08 8.87
C PRO A 370 18.59 -16.61 8.29
N GLY A 371 19.26 -15.76 7.51
CA GLY A 371 20.57 -16.08 6.92
C GLY A 371 20.55 -16.86 5.59
N THR A 372 19.39 -17.31 5.11
CA THR A 372 19.27 -18.07 3.83
C THR A 372 18.72 -17.25 2.68
N ALA A 373 18.47 -15.97 2.90
CA ALA A 373 17.74 -15.15 1.95
C ALA A 373 18.58 -14.69 0.74
N PRO A 374 17.98 -14.59 -0.45
CA PRO A 374 18.60 -14.05 -1.64
C PRO A 374 18.92 -12.55 -1.53
N ALA A 375 19.36 -11.95 -2.64
CA ALA A 375 19.78 -10.55 -2.68
C ALA A 375 18.76 -9.59 -2.04
N ARG A 376 19.26 -8.56 -1.35
CA ARG A 376 18.42 -7.47 -0.81
C ARG A 376 17.81 -6.62 -1.91
N LEU A 377 18.45 -6.57 -3.07
CA LEU A 377 18.07 -5.75 -4.21
C LEU A 377 17.56 -6.66 -5.34
N HIS A 378 16.27 -6.55 -5.65
CA HIS A 378 15.67 -7.26 -6.77
C HIS A 378 15.93 -6.54 -8.10
N PRO A 379 16.10 -7.29 -9.22
CA PRO A 379 16.29 -6.68 -10.53
C PRO A 379 15.01 -5.97 -11.01
N THR A 380 15.20 -4.89 -11.74
CA THR A 380 14.16 -4.16 -12.47
C THR A 380 14.44 -4.14 -13.95
N ARG A 381 13.43 -3.92 -14.76
CA ARG A 381 13.57 -3.71 -16.21
C ARG A 381 12.46 -2.82 -16.75
N LEU A 382 12.79 -1.98 -17.73
CA LEU A 382 11.77 -1.24 -18.46
C LEU A 382 11.06 -2.19 -19.44
N ILE A 383 9.74 -2.20 -19.42
CA ILE A 383 8.88 -2.92 -20.36
C ILE A 383 8.27 -1.88 -21.29
N VAL A 384 8.84 -1.75 -22.47
CA VAL A 384 8.32 -0.83 -23.50
C VAL A 384 7.10 -1.45 -24.15
N ARG A 385 5.99 -0.69 -24.17
CA ARG A 385 4.72 -1.05 -24.81
C ARG A 385 4.26 0.09 -25.73
N ALA A 386 2.97 0.22 -25.98
CA ALA A 386 2.42 1.13 -26.99
C ALA A 386 2.05 2.53 -26.45
N SER A 387 2.34 2.86 -25.21
CA SER A 387 1.99 4.16 -24.61
C SER A 387 3.08 5.24 -24.75
N THR A 388 4.18 4.94 -25.44
CA THR A 388 5.30 5.88 -25.67
C THR A 388 5.68 5.90 -27.14
N ALA A 389 5.95 7.11 -27.67
CA ALA A 389 6.42 7.36 -29.04
C ALA A 389 7.19 8.71 -29.04
N PRO A 390 7.88 9.09 -30.11
CA PRO A 390 8.43 10.44 -30.24
C PRO A 390 7.39 11.54 -30.01
N PRO A 391 7.77 12.71 -29.48
CA PRO A 391 6.84 13.83 -29.27
C PRO A 391 6.20 14.27 -30.58
N PRO A 392 4.99 14.86 -30.49
CA PRO A 392 4.36 15.44 -31.67
C PRO A 392 5.22 16.57 -32.23
N GLU A 393 5.31 16.64 -33.55
CA GLU A 393 5.85 17.82 -34.22
C GLU A 393 4.82 18.94 -34.06
N TRP A 394 5.13 19.94 -33.27
CA TRP A 394 4.32 21.15 -33.19
C TRP A 394 4.69 22.08 -34.36
N PRO A 395 3.71 22.62 -35.09
CA PRO A 395 3.94 23.53 -36.18
C PRO A 395 4.59 24.84 -35.69
#